data_9cb4812cf93783267e8b7a625727777f
#
_entry.id   9cb4812cf93783267e8b7a625727777f
#
_cell.length_a   1.000
_cell.length_b   1.000
_cell.length_c   1.000
_cell.angle_alpha   90.00
_cell.angle_beta   90.00
_cell.angle_gamma   90.00
#
_symmetry.space_group_name_H-M   'P 1'
#
loop_
_entity.id
_entity.type
_entity.pdbx_description
1 polymer ?
#
loop_
_entity_poly.entity_id
_entity_poly.type
_entity_poly.pdbx_seq_one_letter_code
_entity_poly.pdbx_strand_id
1 'polypeptide(L)'
;MPDVHFIQEMYNTGAAAYFDALGVHAAGYKSPPEMDLQTIATTPELNNNDGGPTELRRVYGFRHVEDVRELMVANGDIQKKIVVLEFGWTVDPRPNSPYAWHAIDEITQAQYFERAYLYAIENWQPWIGVMSLIYVADPAWHMDMEETYWSIVYPFYPELRAAPAYYGLKKQTKVPPAGE
;
A
#
# COMPACT_ATOMS: atom_id res chain seq x y z
N MET A 1 18.68 -0.84 -2.56
CA MET A 1 18.35 -1.11 -3.98
C MET A 1 16.85 -0.89 -4.11
N PRO A 2 16.37 -0.10 -5.09
CA PRO A 2 14.94 0.04 -5.36
C PRO A 2 14.29 -1.31 -5.66
N ASP A 3 13.03 -1.48 -5.28
CA ASP A 3 12.29 -2.74 -5.43
C ASP A 3 12.15 -3.18 -6.90
N VAL A 4 11.85 -2.25 -7.81
CA VAL A 4 11.78 -2.55 -9.25
C VAL A 4 13.11 -3.07 -9.81
N HIS A 5 14.25 -2.56 -9.32
CA HIS A 5 15.55 -3.07 -9.72
C HIS A 5 15.80 -4.47 -9.14
N PHE A 6 15.43 -4.69 -7.88
CA PHE A 6 15.54 -6.00 -7.24
C PHE A 6 14.69 -7.05 -7.95
N ILE A 7 13.43 -6.71 -8.29
CA ILE A 7 12.53 -7.61 -9.00
C ILE A 7 13.07 -7.90 -10.40
N GLN A 8 13.61 -6.90 -11.11
CA GLN A 8 14.25 -7.14 -12.41
C GLN A 8 15.42 -8.11 -12.31
N GLU A 9 16.26 -7.98 -11.29
CA GLU A 9 17.37 -8.93 -11.06
C GLU A 9 16.86 -10.34 -10.71
N MET A 10 15.75 -10.48 -9.99
CA MET A 10 15.11 -11.77 -9.78
C MET A 10 14.73 -12.43 -11.13
N TYR A 11 14.15 -11.67 -12.07
CA TYR A 11 13.82 -12.16 -13.40
C TYR A 11 15.08 -12.53 -14.19
N ASN A 12 16.11 -11.71 -14.15
CA ASN A 12 17.39 -11.94 -14.84
C ASN A 12 18.08 -13.23 -14.38
N THR A 13 17.87 -13.63 -13.12
CA THR A 13 18.41 -14.88 -12.56
C THR A 13 17.47 -16.09 -12.73
N GLY A 14 16.34 -15.94 -13.43
CA GLY A 14 15.40 -17.03 -13.71
C GLY A 14 14.42 -17.35 -12.59
N ALA A 15 14.24 -16.45 -11.62
CA ALA A 15 13.34 -16.65 -10.49
C ALA A 15 11.87 -16.86 -10.90
N ALA A 16 11.47 -16.41 -12.08
CA ALA A 16 10.10 -16.56 -12.60
C ALA A 16 9.57 -18.01 -12.52
N ALA A 17 10.43 -19.00 -12.66
CA ALA A 17 10.03 -20.41 -12.58
C ALA A 17 9.67 -20.89 -11.16
N TYR A 18 9.92 -20.09 -10.12
CA TYR A 18 9.89 -20.52 -8.72
C TYR A 18 8.85 -19.81 -7.85
N PHE A 19 7.99 -18.98 -8.42
CA PHE A 19 6.86 -18.35 -7.71
C PHE A 19 5.60 -18.35 -8.57
N ASP A 20 4.44 -18.42 -7.93
CA ASP A 20 3.12 -18.41 -8.57
C ASP A 20 2.47 -17.01 -8.52
N ALA A 21 2.86 -16.20 -7.56
CA ALA A 21 2.41 -14.82 -7.39
C ALA A 21 3.53 -13.97 -6.79
N LEU A 22 3.55 -12.67 -7.12
CA LEU A 22 4.53 -11.72 -6.59
C LEU A 22 3.92 -10.94 -5.44
N GLY A 23 4.57 -11.01 -4.27
CA GLY A 23 4.21 -10.21 -3.10
C GLY A 23 4.84 -8.83 -3.16
N VAL A 24 4.03 -7.77 -2.93
CA VAL A 24 4.49 -6.38 -2.92
C VAL A 24 3.90 -5.61 -1.74
N HIS A 25 4.54 -4.50 -1.35
CA HIS A 25 3.97 -3.51 -0.45
C HIS A 25 3.55 -2.28 -1.25
N ALA A 26 2.47 -1.63 -0.83
CA ALA A 26 1.86 -0.49 -1.52
C ALA A 26 1.44 0.60 -0.52
N ALA A 27 2.41 1.13 0.23
CA ALA A 27 2.14 2.25 1.12
C ALA A 27 1.69 3.48 0.31
N GLY A 28 0.62 4.14 0.77
CA GLY A 28 0.08 5.32 0.07
C GLY A 28 0.79 6.61 0.41
N TYR A 29 1.63 6.59 1.44
CA TYR A 29 2.31 7.77 1.99
C TYR A 29 1.32 8.91 2.26
N LYS A 30 1.48 10.07 1.58
CA LYS A 30 0.65 11.26 1.80
C LYS A 30 -0.47 11.42 0.77
N SER A 31 -0.36 10.73 -0.35
CA SER A 31 -1.23 10.94 -1.51
C SER A 31 -2.48 10.06 -1.49
N PRO A 32 -3.59 10.52 -2.08
CA PRO A 32 -4.75 9.66 -2.31
C PRO A 32 -4.40 8.49 -3.25
N PRO A 33 -5.13 7.36 -3.15
CA PRO A 33 -4.77 6.15 -3.88
C PRO A 33 -4.80 6.29 -5.41
N GLU A 34 -5.62 7.17 -5.96
CA GLU A 34 -5.74 7.36 -7.41
C GLU A 34 -4.71 8.32 -7.99
N MET A 35 -3.92 8.98 -7.14
CA MET A 35 -3.02 10.04 -7.62
C MET A 35 -2.04 9.50 -8.66
N ASP A 36 -1.84 10.28 -9.69
CA ASP A 36 -0.88 9.97 -10.75
C ASP A 36 0.55 9.91 -10.21
N LEU A 37 1.27 8.84 -10.54
CA LEU A 37 2.63 8.59 -10.06
C LEU A 37 3.64 9.62 -10.54
N GLN A 38 3.45 10.21 -11.74
CA GLN A 38 4.34 11.26 -12.24
C GLN A 38 4.16 12.54 -11.41
N THR A 39 2.94 12.86 -11.02
CA THR A 39 2.65 13.97 -10.11
C THR A 39 3.34 13.77 -8.76
N ILE A 40 3.26 12.56 -8.18
CA ILE A 40 3.96 12.22 -6.93
C ILE A 40 5.48 12.37 -7.10
N ALA A 41 6.03 11.80 -8.16
CA ALA A 41 7.47 11.79 -8.41
C ALA A 41 8.07 13.19 -8.60
N THR A 42 7.27 14.16 -9.07
CA THR A 42 7.71 15.52 -9.37
C THR A 42 7.32 16.56 -8.33
N THR A 43 6.53 16.17 -7.30
CA THR A 43 6.06 17.08 -6.24
C THR A 43 6.82 16.79 -4.94
N PRO A 44 7.76 17.64 -4.51
CA PRO A 44 8.62 17.42 -3.35
C PRO A 44 7.87 17.08 -2.05
N GLU A 45 6.71 17.70 -1.82
CA GLU A 45 5.88 17.51 -0.63
C GLU A 45 5.22 16.10 -0.58
N LEU A 46 5.14 15.41 -1.73
CA LEU A 46 4.55 14.09 -1.87
C LEU A 46 5.58 12.95 -1.87
N ASN A 47 6.86 13.28 -2.08
CA ASN A 47 7.94 12.31 -2.16
C ASN A 47 9.09 12.58 -1.18
N ASN A 48 8.82 13.32 -0.08
CA ASN A 48 9.79 13.68 0.95
C ASN A 48 11.01 14.44 0.41
N ASN A 49 10.86 15.16 -0.68
CA ASN A 49 11.96 15.85 -1.37
C ASN A 49 13.15 14.91 -1.66
N ASP A 50 12.85 13.66 -1.99
CA ASP A 50 13.85 12.64 -2.30
C ASP A 50 14.74 13.12 -3.47
N GLY A 51 16.07 13.10 -3.25
CA GLY A 51 17.07 13.51 -4.24
C GLY A 51 17.37 12.45 -5.31
N GLY A 52 16.74 11.27 -5.25
CA GLY A 52 16.93 10.19 -6.21
C GLY A 52 16.34 10.49 -7.61
N PRO A 53 16.51 9.59 -8.56
CA PRO A 53 15.91 9.68 -9.88
C PRO A 53 14.37 9.78 -9.81
N THR A 54 13.77 10.60 -10.69
CA THR A 54 12.32 10.83 -10.70
C THR A 54 11.51 9.55 -10.86
N GLU A 55 11.96 8.64 -11.71
CA GLU A 55 11.31 7.34 -11.92
C GLU A 55 11.26 6.48 -10.66
N LEU A 56 12.23 6.60 -9.76
CA LEU A 56 12.26 5.85 -8.49
C LEU A 56 11.39 6.50 -7.41
N ARG A 57 11.09 7.80 -7.52
CA ARG A 57 10.18 8.47 -6.57
C ARG A 57 8.73 8.06 -6.73
N ARG A 58 8.37 7.32 -7.77
CA ARG A 58 7.03 6.74 -7.97
C ARG A 58 6.66 5.76 -6.85
N VAL A 59 7.64 5.21 -6.14
CA VAL A 59 7.46 4.34 -4.95
C VAL A 59 6.66 5.01 -3.83
N TYR A 60 6.60 6.34 -3.79
CA TYR A 60 5.82 7.10 -2.81
C TYR A 60 4.31 7.13 -3.11
N GLY A 61 3.83 6.40 -4.07
CA GLY A 61 2.42 6.31 -4.42
C GLY A 61 1.84 4.91 -4.32
N PHE A 62 0.59 4.80 -3.86
CA PHE A 62 -0.13 3.53 -3.80
C PHE A 62 -0.13 2.77 -5.13
N ARG A 63 -0.23 3.50 -6.24
CA ARG A 63 -0.24 2.93 -7.60
C ARG A 63 1.11 2.40 -8.08
N HIS A 64 2.19 2.50 -7.29
CA HIS A 64 3.49 1.91 -7.64
C HIS A 64 3.41 0.39 -7.94
N VAL A 65 2.39 -0.27 -7.45
CA VAL A 65 2.04 -1.66 -7.83
C VAL A 65 1.90 -1.81 -9.36
N GLU A 66 1.49 -0.75 -10.07
CA GLU A 66 1.36 -0.75 -11.54
C GLU A 66 2.74 -0.81 -12.22
N ASP A 67 3.76 -0.12 -11.68
CA ASP A 67 5.14 -0.21 -12.19
C ASP A 67 5.69 -1.64 -12.05
N VAL A 68 5.41 -2.28 -10.91
CA VAL A 68 5.77 -3.68 -10.70
C VAL A 68 5.03 -4.60 -11.67
N ARG A 69 3.73 -4.31 -11.93
CA ARG A 69 2.94 -5.06 -12.90
C ARG A 69 3.49 -4.92 -14.33
N GLU A 70 3.84 -3.71 -14.74
CA GLU A 70 4.47 -3.46 -16.04
C GLU A 70 5.78 -4.26 -16.21
N LEU A 71 6.60 -4.30 -15.15
CA LEU A 71 7.83 -5.08 -15.13
C LEU A 71 7.56 -6.59 -15.26
N MET A 72 6.57 -7.13 -14.55
CA MET A 72 6.15 -8.54 -14.70
C MET A 72 5.74 -8.87 -16.13
N VAL A 73 4.91 -8.00 -16.74
CA VAL A 73 4.44 -8.18 -18.12
C VAL A 73 5.62 -8.14 -19.10
N ALA A 74 6.55 -7.20 -18.92
CA ALA A 74 7.76 -7.09 -19.75
C ALA A 74 8.65 -8.35 -19.68
N ASN A 75 8.62 -9.06 -18.55
CA ASN A 75 9.35 -10.32 -18.35
C ASN A 75 8.51 -11.57 -18.70
N GLY A 76 7.34 -11.42 -19.32
CA GLY A 76 6.50 -12.54 -19.78
C GLY A 76 5.56 -13.13 -18.73
N ASP A 77 5.50 -12.58 -17.53
CA ASP A 77 4.70 -13.10 -16.40
C ASP A 77 3.26 -12.52 -16.35
N ILE A 78 2.66 -12.28 -17.51
CA ILE A 78 1.32 -11.69 -17.64
C ILE A 78 0.23 -12.52 -16.94
N GLN A 79 0.41 -13.84 -16.79
CA GLN A 79 -0.58 -14.73 -16.19
C GLN A 79 -0.52 -14.77 -14.66
N LYS A 80 0.61 -14.36 -14.07
CA LYS A 80 0.75 -14.37 -12.60
C LYS A 80 0.11 -13.14 -11.98
N LYS A 81 -0.31 -13.31 -10.73
CA LYS A 81 -0.95 -12.25 -9.96
C LYS A 81 0.06 -11.52 -9.08
N ILE A 82 -0.28 -10.28 -8.72
CA ILE A 82 0.32 -9.56 -7.61
C ILE A 82 -0.54 -9.77 -6.37
N VAL A 83 0.10 -9.99 -5.22
CA VAL A 83 -0.51 -9.99 -3.89
C VAL A 83 0.05 -8.80 -3.13
N VAL A 84 -0.80 -7.85 -2.75
CA VAL A 84 -0.40 -6.74 -1.90
C VAL A 84 -0.40 -7.23 -0.45
N LEU A 85 0.79 -7.40 0.10
CA LEU A 85 1.00 -7.93 1.46
C LEU A 85 0.70 -6.88 2.51
N GLU A 86 1.02 -5.61 2.21
CA GLU A 86 0.79 -4.47 3.08
C GLU A 86 0.44 -3.24 2.25
N PHE A 87 -0.66 -2.55 2.59
CA PHE A 87 -0.93 -1.20 2.10
C PHE A 87 -1.64 -0.37 3.17
N GLY A 88 -1.46 0.94 3.12
CA GLY A 88 -2.13 1.83 4.06
C GLY A 88 -1.49 3.21 4.16
N TRP A 89 -2.01 3.97 5.11
CA TRP A 89 -1.60 5.33 5.44
C TRP A 89 -1.48 5.47 6.95
N THR A 90 -0.41 6.12 7.41
CA THR A 90 -0.22 6.39 8.85
C THR A 90 -0.95 7.65 9.30
N VAL A 91 -1.43 7.61 10.53
CA VAL A 91 -1.99 8.78 11.25
C VAL A 91 -1.06 9.24 12.38
N ASP A 92 0.24 8.95 12.29
CA ASP A 92 1.21 9.22 13.36
C ASP A 92 1.30 10.72 13.69
N PRO A 93 0.80 11.16 14.86
CA PRO A 93 0.78 12.56 15.24
C PRO A 93 2.09 13.04 15.87
N ARG A 94 3.06 12.15 16.05
CA ARG A 94 4.28 12.45 16.78
C ARG A 94 5.22 13.30 15.91
N PRO A 95 5.56 14.54 16.31
CA PRO A 95 6.32 15.47 15.47
C PRO A 95 7.75 15.01 15.17
N ASN A 96 8.30 14.13 16.01
CA ASN A 96 9.66 13.59 15.83
C ASN A 96 9.67 12.21 15.16
N SER A 97 8.51 11.70 14.73
CA SER A 97 8.44 10.46 13.98
C SER A 97 9.06 10.64 12.59
N PRO A 98 9.82 9.66 12.08
CA PRO A 98 10.29 9.68 10.70
C PRO A 98 9.14 9.60 9.68
N TYR A 99 7.93 9.28 10.13
CA TYR A 99 6.70 9.16 9.31
C TYR A 99 5.85 10.43 9.34
N ALA A 100 6.15 11.42 10.21
CA ALA A 100 5.36 12.63 10.38
C ALA A 100 5.14 13.41 9.06
N TRP A 101 6.10 13.36 8.14
CA TRP A 101 6.02 14.08 6.86
C TRP A 101 4.87 13.60 5.96
N HIS A 102 4.43 12.35 6.11
CA HIS A 102 3.35 11.77 5.30
C HIS A 102 2.14 11.31 6.13
N ALA A 103 2.11 11.64 7.42
CA ALA A 103 0.95 11.35 8.25
C ALA A 103 -0.27 12.14 7.77
N ILE A 104 -1.42 11.52 7.81
CA ILE A 104 -2.73 12.10 7.49
C ILE A 104 -3.66 11.99 8.69
N ASP A 105 -4.84 12.57 8.63
CA ASP A 105 -5.85 12.40 9.66
C ASP A 105 -6.67 11.11 9.49
N GLU A 106 -7.33 10.65 10.56
CA GLU A 106 -8.09 9.38 10.56
C GLU A 106 -9.27 9.37 9.57
N ILE A 107 -9.86 10.52 9.28
CA ILE A 107 -10.98 10.61 8.32
C ILE A 107 -10.45 10.46 6.89
N THR A 108 -9.36 11.13 6.59
CA THR A 108 -8.65 10.99 5.31
C THR A 108 -8.15 9.54 5.13
N GLN A 109 -7.58 8.93 6.18
CA GLN A 109 -7.17 7.52 6.16
C GLN A 109 -8.35 6.60 5.79
N ALA A 110 -9.51 6.79 6.42
CA ALA A 110 -10.71 6.01 6.13
C ALA A 110 -11.14 6.12 4.66
N GLN A 111 -11.19 7.35 4.14
CA GLN A 111 -11.53 7.61 2.74
C GLN A 111 -10.52 6.96 1.77
N TYR A 112 -9.24 7.01 2.11
CA TYR A 112 -8.19 6.45 1.24
C TYR A 112 -8.25 4.92 1.22
N PHE A 113 -8.48 4.26 2.35
CA PHE A 113 -8.67 2.80 2.37
C PHE A 113 -9.86 2.35 1.53
N GLU A 114 -11.02 3.03 1.65
CA GLU A 114 -12.22 2.70 0.86
C GLU A 114 -11.95 2.85 -0.63
N ARG A 115 -11.34 3.97 -1.03
CA ARG A 115 -11.02 4.30 -2.42
C ARG A 115 -9.94 3.39 -3.00
N ALA A 116 -8.96 2.98 -2.19
CA ALA A 116 -7.91 2.07 -2.63
C ALA A 116 -8.45 0.71 -3.07
N TYR A 117 -9.38 0.14 -2.29
CA TYR A 117 -10.04 -1.11 -2.68
C TYR A 117 -10.91 -0.95 -3.93
N LEU A 118 -11.66 0.15 -4.04
CA LEU A 118 -12.46 0.44 -5.24
C LEU A 118 -11.57 0.61 -6.46
N TYR A 119 -10.50 1.38 -6.33
CA TYR A 119 -9.53 1.58 -7.40
C TYR A 119 -8.93 0.26 -7.89
N ALA A 120 -8.52 -0.61 -6.97
CA ALA A 120 -7.97 -1.92 -7.33
C ALA A 120 -8.99 -2.83 -8.03
N ILE A 121 -10.25 -2.83 -7.59
CA ILE A 121 -11.33 -3.57 -8.24
C ILE A 121 -11.56 -3.07 -9.67
N GLU A 122 -11.56 -1.77 -9.87
CA GLU A 122 -11.87 -1.14 -11.16
C GLU A 122 -10.71 -1.21 -12.16
N ASN A 123 -9.45 -1.13 -11.68
CA ASN A 123 -8.28 -0.91 -12.53
C ASN A 123 -7.28 -2.08 -12.54
N TRP A 124 -7.25 -2.94 -11.49
CA TRP A 124 -6.24 -3.98 -11.35
C TRP A 124 -6.74 -5.40 -11.57
N GLN A 125 -8.04 -5.58 -11.83
CA GLN A 125 -8.55 -6.88 -12.25
C GLN A 125 -8.14 -7.18 -13.70
N PRO A 126 -7.84 -8.45 -14.05
CA PRO A 126 -7.87 -9.65 -13.20
C PRO A 126 -6.53 -10.01 -12.55
N TRP A 127 -5.49 -9.13 -12.64
CA TRP A 127 -4.12 -9.44 -12.23
C TRP A 127 -3.81 -9.19 -10.75
N ILE A 128 -4.69 -8.49 -10.03
CA ILE A 128 -4.56 -8.35 -8.57
C ILE A 128 -5.16 -9.59 -7.86
N GLY A 129 -4.47 -10.08 -6.85
CA GLY A 129 -4.94 -11.13 -5.96
C GLY A 129 -5.51 -10.58 -4.65
N VAL A 130 -4.91 -10.97 -3.54
CA VAL A 130 -5.28 -10.46 -2.21
C VAL A 130 -4.63 -9.10 -1.98
N MET A 131 -5.33 -8.24 -1.24
CA MET A 131 -4.79 -6.99 -0.70
C MET A 131 -4.98 -6.96 0.81
N SER A 132 -3.88 -6.93 1.55
CA SER A 132 -3.87 -6.86 3.02
C SER A 132 -3.56 -5.45 3.48
N LEU A 133 -4.47 -4.87 4.25
CA LEU A 133 -4.22 -3.56 4.86
C LEU A 133 -3.25 -3.68 6.05
N ILE A 134 -2.53 -2.62 6.34
CA ILE A 134 -1.75 -2.43 7.56
C ILE A 134 -2.47 -1.44 8.47
N TYR A 135 -2.88 -1.78 9.72
CA TYR A 135 -2.86 -3.10 10.38
C TYR A 135 -4.18 -3.34 11.12
N VAL A 136 -4.39 -4.58 11.56
CA VAL A 136 -5.18 -4.82 12.77
C VAL A 136 -4.15 -4.97 13.90
N ALA A 137 -4.23 -4.12 14.92
CA ALA A 137 -3.16 -3.99 15.90
C ALA A 137 -2.93 -5.27 16.72
N ASP A 138 -1.66 -5.58 16.97
CA ASP A 138 -1.27 -6.55 17.98
C ASP A 138 -1.61 -6.00 19.38
N PRO A 139 -2.19 -6.81 20.30
CA PRO A 139 -2.46 -6.39 21.67
C PRO A 139 -1.24 -5.92 22.46
N ALA A 140 -0.03 -6.28 22.05
CA ALA A 140 1.21 -5.84 22.67
C ALA A 140 1.69 -4.46 22.20
N TRP A 141 1.08 -3.91 21.16
CA TRP A 141 1.48 -2.59 20.66
C TRP A 141 0.98 -1.47 21.56
N HIS A 142 1.76 -0.40 21.64
CA HIS A 142 1.47 0.79 22.43
C HIS A 142 1.86 2.06 21.67
N MET A 143 1.48 3.22 22.22
CA MET A 143 1.59 4.52 21.53
C MET A 143 3.01 4.99 21.22
N ASP A 144 4.04 4.33 21.75
CA ASP A 144 5.45 4.62 21.35
C ASP A 144 5.88 3.88 20.09
N MET A 145 5.09 2.87 19.67
CA MET A 145 5.36 2.05 18.49
C MET A 145 4.70 2.67 17.27
N GLU A 146 5.41 2.71 16.15
CA GLU A 146 4.92 3.33 14.92
C GLU A 146 3.79 2.53 14.27
N GLU A 147 3.86 1.22 14.36
CA GLU A 147 2.87 0.28 13.80
C GLU A 147 1.46 0.57 14.32
N THR A 148 1.36 1.09 15.56
CA THR A 148 0.09 1.50 16.16
C THR A 148 -0.64 2.52 15.30
N TYR A 149 0.07 3.44 14.68
CA TYR A 149 -0.52 4.54 13.89
C TYR A 149 -0.90 4.18 12.45
N TRP A 150 -0.49 3.02 11.99
CA TRP A 150 -0.98 2.44 10.74
C TRP A 150 -2.27 1.65 10.95
N SER A 151 -2.58 1.27 12.19
CA SER A 151 -3.69 0.39 12.52
C SER A 151 -5.04 1.08 12.37
N ILE A 152 -6.04 0.29 11.99
CA ILE A 152 -7.45 0.71 11.97
C ILE A 152 -8.22 0.23 13.21
N VAL A 153 -7.58 -0.56 14.08
CA VAL A 153 -8.08 -0.97 15.39
C VAL A 153 -6.95 -0.83 16.40
N TYR A 154 -7.18 -0.07 17.45
CA TYR A 154 -6.19 0.19 18.49
C TYR A 154 -6.38 -0.77 19.67
N PRO A 155 -5.30 -1.39 20.18
CA PRO A 155 -5.38 -2.50 21.12
C PRO A 155 -5.44 -2.05 22.60
N PHE A 156 -6.09 -0.97 22.91
CA PHE A 156 -6.17 -0.48 24.31
C PHE A 156 -7.10 -1.35 25.14
N TYR A 157 -6.57 -2.48 25.62
CA TYR A 157 -7.33 -3.33 26.53
C TYR A 157 -7.59 -2.60 27.88
N PRO A 158 -8.82 -2.68 28.43
CA PRO A 158 -9.93 -3.51 27.99
C PRO A 158 -10.79 -2.91 26.86
N GLU A 159 -10.55 -1.69 26.44
CA GLU A 159 -11.38 -1.00 25.44
C GLU A 159 -10.65 -0.98 24.07
N LEU A 160 -11.08 -1.84 23.17
CA LEU A 160 -10.65 -1.75 21.77
C LEU A 160 -11.29 -0.52 21.11
N ARG A 161 -10.46 0.38 20.59
CA ARG A 161 -10.94 1.49 19.76
C ARG A 161 -10.82 1.14 18.28
N ALA A 162 -11.94 1.11 17.57
CA ALA A 162 -11.94 1.04 16.11
C ALA A 162 -11.90 2.45 15.50
N ALA A 163 -10.98 2.67 14.55
CA ALA A 163 -10.86 3.90 13.80
C ALA A 163 -11.99 4.05 12.75
N PRO A 164 -12.24 5.26 12.22
CA PRO A 164 -13.20 5.46 11.13
C PRO A 164 -13.02 4.51 9.95
N ALA A 165 -11.77 4.20 9.59
CA ALA A 165 -11.43 3.27 8.51
C ALA A 165 -12.02 1.86 8.71
N TYR A 166 -12.03 1.34 9.94
CA TYR A 166 -12.67 0.06 10.24
C TYR A 166 -14.15 0.06 9.91
N TYR A 167 -14.86 1.11 10.29
CA TYR A 167 -16.31 1.21 10.05
C TYR A 167 -16.63 1.42 8.56
N GLY A 168 -15.81 2.20 7.86
CA GLY A 168 -15.92 2.40 6.41
C GLY A 168 -15.77 1.07 5.66
N LEU A 169 -14.67 0.38 5.88
CA LEU A 169 -14.39 -0.92 5.25
C LEU A 169 -15.44 -2.00 5.62
N LYS A 170 -15.94 -1.98 6.87
CA LYS A 170 -16.99 -2.92 7.28
C LYS A 170 -18.28 -2.74 6.48
N LYS A 171 -18.59 -1.52 6.06
CA LYS A 171 -19.81 -1.19 5.28
C LYS A 171 -19.66 -1.43 3.78
N GLN A 172 -18.44 -1.51 3.25
CA GLN A 172 -18.23 -1.76 1.83
C GLN A 172 -18.89 -3.07 1.38
N THR A 173 -19.47 -3.05 0.19
CA THR A 173 -19.99 -4.25 -0.47
C THR A 173 -18.86 -5.24 -0.68
N LYS A 174 -19.04 -6.47 -0.20
CA LYS A 174 -18.07 -7.53 -0.42
C LYS A 174 -18.23 -8.08 -1.83
N VAL A 175 -17.16 -8.11 -2.58
CA VAL A 175 -17.12 -8.75 -3.90
C VAL A 175 -16.92 -10.24 -3.66
N PRO A 176 -17.82 -11.13 -4.18
CA PRO A 176 -17.60 -12.56 -4.08
C PRO A 176 -16.32 -12.96 -4.84
N PRO A 177 -15.65 -14.05 -4.43
CA PRO A 177 -14.52 -14.59 -5.17
C PRO A 177 -14.89 -14.82 -6.64
N ALA A 178 -14.02 -14.43 -7.56
CA ALA A 178 -14.24 -14.71 -8.97
C ALA A 178 -14.27 -16.24 -9.18
N GLY A 179 -15.40 -16.81 -9.54
CA GLY A 179 -15.50 -18.23 -9.89
C GLY A 179 -16.58 -19.06 -9.18
N GLU A 180 -17.58 -18.44 -8.53
CA GLU A 180 -18.83 -19.14 -8.15
C GLU A 180 -19.96 -18.80 -9.13
#